data_f015d188b84d3c7a271e6040babc6156
#
_entry.id   f015d188b84d3c7a271e6040babc6156
#
_cell.length_a   1.000
_cell.length_b   1.000
_cell.length_c   1.000
_cell.angle_alpha   90.00
_cell.angle_beta   90.00
_cell.angle_gamma   90.00
#
_symmetry.space_group_name_H-M   'P 1'
#
loop_
_entity.id
_entity.type
_entity.pdbx_description
1 polymer ?
#
loop_
_entity_poly.entity_id
_entity_poly.type
_entity_poly.pdbx_seq_one_letter_code
_entity_poly.pdbx_strand_id
1 'polypeptide(L)'
;MSIADFFAKEGEAAFRQIESETLEELLQEGDDVIISTGGGVVVTERNRQLLAKNRKHNVWLHASFDVVYDRIKKDTKNQRPLFLNHSKEDFKAIYDGRMALYQDLADLVVTVDNRTPEEVARFIKCM
;
A
#
# COMPACT_ATOMS: atom_id res chain seq x y z
N MET A 1 11.40 16.12 1.50
CA MET A 1 10.26 16.24 2.44
C MET A 1 9.70 14.84 2.72
N SER A 2 9.52 14.49 3.98
CA SER A 2 8.93 13.22 4.34
C SER A 2 7.42 13.22 4.08
N ILE A 3 6.81 12.02 4.03
CA ILE A 3 5.36 11.91 3.88
C ILE A 3 4.65 12.60 5.06
N ALA A 4 5.16 12.41 6.28
CA ALA A 4 4.59 13.05 7.47
C ALA A 4 4.64 14.58 7.37
N ASP A 5 5.75 15.15 6.90
CA ASP A 5 5.91 16.59 6.71
C ASP A 5 4.94 17.11 5.64
N PHE A 6 4.78 16.37 4.54
CA PHE A 6 3.85 16.74 3.48
C PHE A 6 2.41 16.78 3.99
N PHE A 7 2.00 15.75 4.75
CA PHE A 7 0.66 15.70 5.35
C PHE A 7 0.42 16.87 6.29
N ALA A 8 1.41 17.23 7.10
CA ALA A 8 1.30 18.35 8.03
C ALA A 8 1.15 19.69 7.30
N LYS A 9 1.85 19.86 6.18
CA LYS A 9 1.88 21.11 5.43
C LYS A 9 0.74 21.24 4.44
N GLU A 10 0.49 20.20 3.63
CA GLU A 10 -0.44 20.25 2.49
C GLU A 10 -1.75 19.49 2.72
N GLY A 11 -1.77 18.56 3.67
CA GLY A 11 -2.95 17.76 3.98
C GLY A 11 -3.06 16.48 3.18
N GLU A 12 -3.96 15.60 3.63
CA GLU A 12 -4.16 14.28 3.02
C GLU A 12 -4.74 14.38 1.61
N ALA A 13 -5.70 15.28 1.38
CA ALA A 13 -6.33 15.42 0.07
C ALA A 13 -5.32 15.74 -1.02
N ALA A 14 -4.37 16.65 -0.74
CA ALA A 14 -3.32 17.01 -1.69
C ALA A 14 -2.40 15.82 -1.96
N PHE A 15 -2.05 15.07 -0.93
CA PHE A 15 -1.23 13.86 -1.08
C PHE A 15 -1.93 12.82 -1.95
N ARG A 16 -3.22 12.56 -1.72
CA ARG A 16 -3.98 11.57 -2.47
C ARG A 16 -4.11 11.96 -3.95
N GLN A 17 -4.23 13.26 -4.23
CA GLN A 17 -4.27 13.72 -5.61
C GLN A 17 -2.95 13.44 -6.34
N ILE A 18 -1.82 13.76 -5.71
CA ILE A 18 -0.49 13.51 -6.29
C ILE A 18 -0.28 12.00 -6.46
N GLU A 19 -0.69 11.21 -5.48
CA GLU A 19 -0.59 9.74 -5.54
C GLU A 19 -1.33 9.19 -6.75
N SER A 20 -2.56 9.66 -6.99
CA SER A 20 -3.37 9.21 -8.13
C SER A 20 -2.75 9.61 -9.47
N GLU A 21 -2.27 10.84 -9.58
CA GLU A 21 -1.62 11.31 -10.80
C GLU A 21 -0.35 10.52 -11.11
N THR A 22 0.44 10.25 -10.07
CA THR A 22 1.69 9.48 -10.20
C THR A 22 1.39 8.03 -10.60
N LEU A 23 0.40 7.41 -9.97
CA LEU A 23 -0.01 6.05 -10.31
C LEU A 23 -0.44 5.94 -11.77
N GLU A 24 -1.26 6.90 -12.23
CA GLU A 24 -1.74 6.91 -13.61
C GLU A 24 -0.58 7.02 -14.60
N GLU A 25 0.38 7.91 -14.34
CA GLU A 25 1.57 8.05 -15.18
C GLU A 25 2.39 6.77 -15.23
N LEU A 26 2.62 6.14 -14.08
CA LEU A 26 3.44 4.93 -13.99
C LEU A 26 2.78 3.75 -14.71
N LEU A 27 1.46 3.63 -14.63
CA LEU A 27 0.72 2.57 -15.32
C LEU A 27 0.76 2.70 -16.84
N GLN A 28 1.03 3.90 -17.35
CA GLN A 28 1.15 4.15 -18.79
C GLN A 28 2.54 3.85 -19.34
N GLU A 29 3.55 3.61 -18.50
CA GLU A 29 4.94 3.43 -18.94
C GLU A 29 5.24 2.07 -19.56
N GLY A 30 4.32 1.11 -19.49
CA GLY A 30 4.48 -0.19 -20.14
C GLY A 30 4.78 -1.33 -19.18
N ASP A 31 5.18 -2.49 -19.76
CA ASP A 31 5.18 -3.76 -19.06
C ASP A 31 6.45 -4.05 -18.25
N ASP A 32 7.52 -3.30 -18.45
CA ASP A 32 8.81 -3.56 -17.83
C ASP A 32 9.02 -2.79 -16.51
N VAL A 33 7.94 -2.34 -15.88
CA VAL A 33 7.99 -1.52 -14.67
C VAL A 33 7.37 -2.26 -13.50
N ILE A 34 8.06 -2.25 -12.35
CA ILE A 34 7.51 -2.72 -11.09
C ILE A 34 7.13 -1.49 -10.27
N ILE A 35 5.84 -1.39 -9.92
CA ILE A 35 5.31 -0.25 -9.16
C ILE A 35 5.03 -0.72 -7.74
N SER A 36 5.72 -0.11 -6.77
CA SER A 36 5.47 -0.34 -5.35
C SER A 36 4.66 0.83 -4.80
N THR A 37 3.44 0.56 -4.37
CA THR A 37 2.52 1.59 -3.89
C THR A 37 2.54 1.71 -2.37
N GLY A 38 2.13 2.86 -1.86
CA GLY A 38 1.80 2.98 -0.44
C GLY A 38 0.53 2.20 -0.10
N GLY A 39 0.36 1.85 1.18
CA GLY A 39 -0.79 1.06 1.63
C GLY A 39 -2.13 1.78 1.45
N GLY A 40 -2.12 3.10 1.45
CA GLY A 40 -3.33 3.91 1.29
C GLY A 40 -3.78 4.10 -0.16
N VAL A 41 -3.09 3.50 -1.13
CA VAL A 41 -3.43 3.65 -2.55
C VAL A 41 -4.88 3.24 -2.82
N VAL A 42 -5.40 2.25 -2.11
CA VAL A 42 -6.77 1.72 -2.30
C VAL A 42 -7.87 2.60 -1.70
N VAL A 43 -7.51 3.61 -0.93
CA VAL A 43 -8.50 4.50 -0.28
C VAL A 43 -9.21 5.39 -1.30
N THR A 44 -8.52 5.80 -2.35
CA THR A 44 -9.05 6.68 -3.40
C THR A 44 -9.73 5.86 -4.49
N GLU A 45 -10.99 6.20 -4.81
CA GLU A 45 -11.74 5.47 -5.83
C GLU A 45 -11.06 5.52 -7.20
N ARG A 46 -10.49 6.66 -7.58
CA ARG A 46 -9.75 6.81 -8.83
C ARG A 46 -8.62 5.77 -8.93
N ASN A 47 -7.90 5.55 -7.83
CA ASN A 47 -6.82 4.56 -7.79
C ASN A 47 -7.35 3.14 -7.94
N ARG A 48 -8.50 2.84 -7.29
CA ARG A 48 -9.12 1.53 -7.42
C ARG A 48 -9.54 1.25 -8.86
N GLN A 49 -10.06 2.26 -9.56
CA GLN A 49 -10.42 2.13 -10.97
C GLN A 49 -9.20 1.89 -11.85
N LEU A 50 -8.11 2.61 -11.58
CA LEU A 50 -6.84 2.42 -12.31
C LEU A 50 -6.28 1.00 -12.10
N LEU A 51 -6.28 0.52 -10.86
CA LEU A 51 -5.80 -0.83 -10.53
C LEU A 51 -6.71 -1.92 -11.10
N ALA A 52 -8.02 -1.69 -11.14
CA ALA A 52 -8.95 -2.65 -11.75
C ALA A 52 -8.69 -2.83 -13.25
N LYS A 53 -8.26 -1.77 -13.94
CA LYS A 53 -7.86 -1.85 -15.35
C LYS A 53 -6.54 -2.58 -15.53
N ASN A 54 -5.72 -2.67 -14.48
CA ASN A 54 -4.42 -3.34 -14.49
C ASN A 54 -4.53 -4.82 -14.07
N ARG A 55 -5.71 -5.43 -14.17
CA ARG A 55 -5.94 -6.83 -13.80
C ARG A 55 -4.92 -7.77 -14.42
N LYS A 56 -4.60 -8.84 -13.69
CA LYS A 56 -3.57 -9.86 -13.92
C LYS A 56 -2.18 -9.45 -13.45
N HIS A 57 -1.98 -8.20 -13.03
CA HIS A 57 -0.66 -7.70 -12.62
C HIS A 57 -0.66 -7.09 -11.21
N ASN A 58 -1.78 -7.19 -10.48
CA ASN A 58 -1.88 -6.65 -9.13
C ASN A 58 -1.48 -7.71 -8.10
N VAL A 59 -0.44 -7.43 -7.34
CA VAL A 59 0.06 -8.33 -6.28
C VAL A 59 -0.19 -7.68 -4.93
N TRP A 60 -0.83 -8.41 -4.02
CA TRP A 60 -1.02 -8.00 -2.64
C TRP A 60 -0.08 -8.79 -1.73
N LEU A 61 0.84 -8.08 -1.09
CA LEU A 61 1.72 -8.65 -0.08
C LEU A 61 0.98 -8.58 1.26
N HIS A 62 0.32 -9.68 1.63
CA HIS A 62 -0.51 -9.75 2.82
C HIS A 62 0.34 -10.03 4.05
N ALA A 63 0.18 -9.23 5.10
CA ALA A 63 0.76 -9.49 6.41
C ALA A 63 -0.34 -9.36 7.46
N SER A 64 -0.24 -10.17 8.53
CA SER A 64 -1.18 -10.06 9.64
C SER A 64 -1.07 -8.68 10.30
N PHE A 65 -2.15 -8.26 10.99
CA PHE A 65 -2.16 -6.97 11.67
C PHE A 65 -1.01 -6.82 12.66
N ASP A 66 -0.75 -7.85 13.45
CA ASP A 66 0.30 -7.79 14.47
C ASP A 66 1.69 -7.59 13.84
N VAL A 67 1.95 -8.26 12.72
CA VAL A 67 3.21 -8.10 11.98
C VAL A 67 3.34 -6.69 11.42
N VAL A 68 2.27 -6.18 10.81
CA VAL A 68 2.26 -4.80 10.25
C VAL A 68 2.47 -3.77 11.35
N TYR A 69 1.73 -3.89 12.44
CA TYR A 69 1.82 -2.96 13.56
C TYR A 69 3.23 -2.92 14.15
N ASP A 70 3.82 -4.09 14.39
CA ASP A 70 5.18 -4.18 14.95
C ASP A 70 6.21 -3.56 14.02
N ARG A 71 6.12 -3.82 12.72
CA ARG A 71 7.06 -3.26 11.74
C ARG A 71 6.99 -1.74 11.69
N ILE A 72 5.78 -1.19 11.66
CA ILE A 72 5.60 0.27 11.62
C ILE A 72 6.09 0.91 12.91
N LYS A 73 5.80 0.29 14.06
CA LYS A 73 6.24 0.79 15.37
C LYS A 73 7.75 0.83 15.48
N LYS A 74 8.46 -0.14 14.90
CA LYS A 74 9.92 -0.23 14.94
C LYS A 74 10.60 0.66 13.90
N ASP A 75 9.87 1.11 12.89
CA ASP A 75 10.41 1.95 11.82
C ASP A 75 10.43 3.41 12.25
N THR A 76 11.58 3.84 12.79
CA THR A 76 11.77 5.23 13.23
C THR A 76 12.20 6.16 12.11
N LYS A 77 12.59 5.62 10.94
CA LYS A 77 13.05 6.42 9.80
C LYS A 77 11.91 6.92 8.91
N ASN A 78 10.86 6.11 8.76
CA ASN A 78 9.73 6.40 7.87
C ASN A 78 8.43 6.39 8.67
N GLN A 79 8.27 7.36 9.57
CA GLN A 79 7.07 7.47 10.39
C GLN A 79 5.85 7.75 9.50
N ARG A 80 4.75 7.06 9.75
CA ARG A 80 3.53 7.16 8.97
C ARG A 80 2.47 7.98 9.72
N PRO A 81 1.85 8.97 9.06
CA PRO A 81 0.85 9.82 9.72
C PRO A 81 -0.31 9.04 10.35
N LEU A 82 -0.80 8.00 9.68
CA LEU A 82 -1.89 7.18 10.23
C LEU A 82 -1.51 6.50 11.54
N PHE A 83 -0.28 6.02 11.64
CA PHE A 83 0.22 5.40 12.87
C PHE A 83 0.39 6.43 13.98
N LEU A 84 0.95 7.61 13.66
CA LEU A 84 1.22 8.66 14.64
C LEU A 84 -0.06 9.27 15.21
N ASN A 85 -1.13 9.34 14.42
CA ASN A 85 -2.34 10.07 14.75
C ASN A 85 -3.47 9.20 15.29
N HIS A 86 -3.28 7.88 15.39
CA HIS A 86 -4.33 6.95 15.79
C HIS A 86 -3.87 5.99 16.89
N SER A 87 -4.82 5.58 17.74
CA SER A 87 -4.58 4.50 18.70
C SER A 87 -4.42 3.17 17.96
N LYS A 88 -3.96 2.13 18.68
CA LYS A 88 -3.83 0.79 18.10
C LYS A 88 -5.17 0.27 17.57
N GLU A 89 -6.25 0.49 18.32
CA GLU A 89 -7.60 0.06 17.95
C GLU A 89 -8.10 0.80 16.72
N ASP A 90 -7.88 2.11 16.65
CA ASP A 90 -8.25 2.91 15.48
C ASP A 90 -7.44 2.50 14.25
N PHE A 91 -6.15 2.24 14.43
CA PHE A 91 -5.29 1.76 13.36
C PHE A 91 -5.76 0.40 12.84
N LYS A 92 -6.18 -0.50 13.75
CA LYS A 92 -6.71 -1.80 13.36
C LYS A 92 -7.99 -1.68 12.55
N ALA A 93 -8.87 -0.75 12.92
CA ALA A 93 -10.10 -0.51 12.16
C ALA A 93 -9.79 -0.05 10.72
N ILE A 94 -8.80 0.82 10.55
CA ILE A 94 -8.32 1.25 9.23
C ILE A 94 -7.74 0.06 8.45
N TYR A 95 -6.93 -0.76 9.10
CA TYR A 95 -6.35 -1.96 8.50
C TYR A 95 -7.44 -2.91 8.00
N ASP A 96 -8.42 -3.23 8.86
CA ASP A 96 -9.50 -4.15 8.52
C ASP A 96 -10.34 -3.64 7.35
N GLY A 97 -10.60 -2.32 7.31
CA GLY A 97 -11.34 -1.70 6.21
C GLY A 97 -10.60 -1.80 4.87
N ARG A 98 -9.28 -1.66 4.90
CA ARG A 98 -8.46 -1.75 3.70
C ARG A 98 -8.31 -3.17 3.17
N MET A 99 -8.39 -4.19 4.06
CA MET A 99 -8.24 -5.60 3.67
C MET A 99 -9.23 -6.01 2.59
N ALA A 100 -10.49 -5.61 2.73
CA ALA A 100 -11.51 -5.90 1.72
C ALA A 100 -11.18 -5.26 0.37
N LEU A 101 -10.64 -4.04 0.38
CA LEU A 101 -10.25 -3.34 -0.84
C LEU A 101 -9.06 -4.00 -1.54
N TYR A 102 -8.06 -4.42 -0.78
CA TYR A 102 -6.92 -5.16 -1.35
C TYR A 102 -7.37 -6.48 -1.97
N GLN A 103 -8.22 -7.22 -1.26
CA GLN A 103 -8.69 -8.51 -1.73
C GLN A 103 -9.47 -8.39 -3.05
N ASP A 104 -10.27 -7.35 -3.18
CA ASP A 104 -11.06 -7.10 -4.38
C ASP A 104 -10.18 -6.82 -5.60
N LEU A 105 -9.04 -6.15 -5.41
CA LEU A 105 -8.16 -5.73 -6.50
C LEU A 105 -7.02 -6.72 -6.79
N ALA A 106 -6.70 -7.61 -5.87
CA ALA A 106 -5.54 -8.48 -6.01
C ALA A 106 -5.76 -9.59 -7.02
N ASP A 107 -4.77 -9.81 -7.86
CA ASP A 107 -4.70 -10.95 -8.78
C ASP A 107 -3.87 -12.07 -8.19
N LEU A 108 -2.91 -11.74 -7.32
CA LEU A 108 -2.11 -12.67 -6.56
C LEU A 108 -1.98 -12.16 -5.13
N VAL A 109 -2.20 -13.04 -4.15
CA VAL A 109 -2.01 -12.71 -2.74
C VAL A 109 -0.85 -13.56 -2.21
N VAL A 110 0.18 -12.90 -1.68
CA VAL A 110 1.34 -13.56 -1.08
C VAL A 110 1.39 -13.20 0.39
N THR A 111 1.25 -14.18 1.27
CA THR A 111 1.41 -13.96 2.71
C THR A 111 2.89 -13.87 3.04
N VAL A 112 3.29 -12.75 3.63
CA VAL A 112 4.70 -12.46 3.91
C VAL A 112 5.11 -12.76 5.34
N ASP A 113 4.19 -13.15 6.21
CA ASP A 113 4.49 -13.52 7.60
C ASP A 113 5.53 -14.65 7.62
N ASN A 114 6.60 -14.47 8.38
CA ASN A 114 7.68 -15.47 8.53
C ASN A 114 8.39 -15.82 7.21
N ARG A 115 8.36 -14.93 6.22
CA ARG A 115 9.05 -15.12 4.93
C ARG A 115 10.04 -14.00 4.69
N THR A 116 11.15 -14.35 4.03
CA THR A 116 12.13 -13.34 3.61
C THR A 116 11.69 -12.64 2.34
N PRO A 117 12.21 -11.42 2.06
CA PRO A 117 11.92 -10.75 0.78
C PRO A 117 12.28 -11.61 -0.43
N GLU A 118 13.35 -12.41 -0.35
CA GLU A 118 13.77 -13.31 -1.42
C GLU A 118 12.73 -14.41 -1.67
N GLU A 119 12.15 -14.98 -0.61
CA GLU A 119 11.11 -15.99 -0.73
C GLU A 119 9.85 -15.40 -1.37
N VAL A 120 9.46 -14.18 -0.95
CA VAL A 120 8.32 -13.47 -1.51
C VAL A 120 8.53 -13.20 -3.00
N ALA A 121 9.71 -12.74 -3.38
CA ALA A 121 10.05 -12.47 -4.77
C ALA A 121 9.95 -13.71 -5.65
N ARG A 122 10.33 -14.88 -5.13
CA ARG A 122 10.21 -16.15 -5.85
C ARG A 122 8.76 -16.50 -6.16
N PHE A 123 7.85 -16.28 -5.21
CA PHE A 123 6.41 -16.50 -5.43
C PHE A 123 5.87 -15.60 -6.54
N ILE A 124 6.27 -14.33 -6.54
CA ILE A 124 5.82 -13.36 -7.54
C ILE A 124 6.35 -13.76 -8.93
N LYS A 125 7.59 -14.21 -9.00
CA LYS A 125 8.23 -14.61 -10.26
C LYS A 125 7.53 -15.79 -10.92
N CYS A 126 6.84 -16.61 -10.15
CA CYS A 126 6.12 -17.77 -10.67
C CYS A 126 4.73 -17.44 -11.23
N MET A 127 4.35 -16.18 -11.24
CA MET A 127 3.06 -15.74 -11.81
C MET A 127 2.98 -16.04 -13.29
#